data_d457f99d1f435c262b4c74f98c022683
#
_entry.id   d457f99d1f435c262b4c74f98c022683
#
_cell.length_a   1.000
_cell.length_b   1.000
_cell.length_c   1.000
_cell.angle_alpha   90.00
_cell.angle_beta   90.00
_cell.angle_gamma   90.00
#
_symmetry.space_group_name_H-M   'P 1'
#
loop_
_entity.id
_entity.type
_entity.pdbx_description
1 polymer ?
#
loop_
_entity_poly.entity_id
_entity_poly.type
_entity_poly.pdbx_seq_one_letter_code
_entity_poly.pdbx_strand_id
1 'polypeptide(L)'
;MASYQDFLDAFKPALQDLAQKTLDSYTKQATTDGQAFLDAQKANLDKWTKELVDAELSKDDFADLVKGIQDLAELVALKQAGLAAARLDGFRTSLMNLVIDTAFKVFL
;
A
#
# COMPACT_ATOMS: atom_id res chain seq x y z
N MET A 1 -13.64 -15.94 -7.94
CA MET A 1 -13.75 -14.86 -6.94
C MET A 1 -12.35 -14.40 -6.55
N ALA A 2 -12.12 -13.10 -6.52
CA ALA A 2 -10.81 -12.56 -6.18
C ALA A 2 -10.47 -12.82 -4.70
N SER A 3 -9.24 -13.23 -4.45
CA SER A 3 -8.71 -13.49 -3.11
C SER A 3 -7.72 -12.41 -2.69
N TYR A 4 -7.35 -12.41 -1.39
CA TYR A 4 -6.28 -11.54 -0.90
C TYR A 4 -4.97 -11.79 -1.64
N GLN A 5 -4.69 -13.03 -2.04
CA GLN A 5 -3.49 -13.35 -2.83
C GLN A 5 -3.54 -12.67 -4.20
N ASP A 6 -4.71 -12.59 -4.84
CA ASP A 6 -4.87 -11.85 -6.10
C ASP A 6 -4.53 -10.38 -5.92
N PHE A 7 -4.93 -9.78 -4.78
CA PHE A 7 -4.56 -8.42 -4.43
C PHE A 7 -3.04 -8.27 -4.30
N LEU A 8 -2.38 -9.17 -3.60
CA LEU A 8 -0.92 -9.13 -3.44
C LEU A 8 -0.20 -9.27 -4.78
N ASP A 9 -0.67 -10.18 -5.64
CA ASP A 9 -0.08 -10.41 -6.95
C ASP A 9 -0.20 -9.19 -7.87
N ALA A 10 -1.32 -8.46 -7.76
CA ALA A 10 -1.52 -7.22 -8.50
C ALA A 10 -0.72 -6.05 -7.89
N PHE A 11 -0.55 -6.03 -6.58
CA PHE A 11 0.13 -4.96 -5.87
C PHE A 11 1.63 -4.91 -6.14
N LYS A 12 2.30 -6.05 -6.19
CA LYS A 12 3.76 -6.12 -6.37
C LYS A 12 4.27 -5.35 -7.58
N PRO A 13 3.77 -5.63 -8.81
CA PRO A 13 4.25 -4.87 -9.98
C PRO A 13 3.83 -3.41 -9.92
N ALA A 14 2.67 -3.10 -9.37
CA ALA A 14 2.21 -1.73 -9.20
C ALA A 14 3.09 -0.94 -8.23
N LEU A 15 3.53 -1.57 -7.14
CA LEU A 15 4.47 -0.96 -6.20
C LEU A 15 5.81 -0.68 -6.85
N GLN A 16 6.34 -1.62 -7.61
CA GLN A 16 7.61 -1.45 -8.31
C GLN A 16 7.53 -0.29 -9.30
N ASP A 17 6.44 -0.19 -10.04
CA ASP A 17 6.21 0.89 -11.00
C ASP A 17 6.11 2.25 -10.27
N LEU A 18 5.37 2.32 -9.18
CA LEU A 18 5.27 3.52 -8.36
C LEU A 18 6.65 3.96 -7.86
N ALA A 19 7.43 3.03 -7.32
CA ALA A 19 8.76 3.30 -6.80
C ALA A 19 9.70 3.84 -7.88
N GLN A 20 9.67 3.25 -9.07
CA GLN A 20 10.49 3.72 -10.20
C GLN A 20 10.10 5.12 -10.65
N LYS A 21 8.81 5.43 -10.69
CA LYS A 21 8.31 6.73 -11.16
C LYS A 21 8.54 7.85 -10.15
N THR A 22 8.42 7.54 -8.85
CA THR A 22 8.45 8.57 -7.81
C THR A 22 9.79 8.67 -7.08
N LEU A 23 10.51 7.56 -6.97
CA LEU A 23 11.75 7.47 -6.17
C LEU A 23 12.85 6.70 -6.93
N ASP A 24 13.07 7.04 -8.18
CA ASP A 24 13.94 6.31 -9.12
C ASP A 24 15.21 5.71 -8.47
N SER A 25 16.05 6.55 -7.85
CA SER A 25 17.29 6.11 -7.21
C SER A 25 17.07 5.25 -5.96
N TYR A 26 15.85 5.19 -5.45
CA TYR A 26 15.47 4.48 -4.22
C TYR A 26 14.47 3.36 -4.48
N THR A 27 14.36 2.89 -5.71
CA THR A 27 13.37 1.88 -6.11
C THR A 27 13.42 0.64 -5.23
N LYS A 28 14.63 0.14 -4.96
CA LYS A 28 14.82 -1.07 -4.13
C LYS A 28 14.34 -0.84 -2.70
N GLN A 29 14.71 0.28 -2.11
CA GLN A 29 14.32 0.62 -0.74
C GLN A 29 12.80 0.86 -0.65
N ALA A 30 12.23 1.54 -1.64
CA ALA A 30 10.78 1.80 -1.68
C ALA A 30 9.97 0.50 -1.82
N THR A 31 10.41 -0.43 -2.66
CA THR A 31 9.73 -1.74 -2.80
C THR A 31 9.86 -2.57 -1.53
N THR A 32 11.02 -2.56 -0.89
CA THR A 32 11.24 -3.25 0.39
C THR A 32 10.30 -2.69 1.46
N ASP A 33 10.22 -1.38 1.59
CA ASP A 33 9.40 -0.71 2.61
C ASP A 33 7.91 -0.86 2.34
N GLY A 34 7.49 -0.79 1.09
CA GLY A 34 6.09 -1.01 0.70
C GLY A 34 5.64 -2.43 1.00
N GLN A 35 6.48 -3.42 0.70
CA GLN A 35 6.19 -4.82 1.01
C GLN A 35 6.16 -5.06 2.52
N ALA A 36 7.07 -4.45 3.26
CA ALA A 36 7.10 -4.56 4.73
C ALA A 36 5.83 -3.98 5.35
N PHE A 37 5.32 -2.88 4.82
CA PHE A 37 4.05 -2.29 5.26
C PHE A 37 2.90 -3.28 5.05
N LEU A 38 2.79 -3.87 3.86
CA LEU A 38 1.76 -4.86 3.58
C LEU A 38 1.84 -6.06 4.51
N ASP A 39 3.04 -6.57 4.74
CA ASP A 39 3.24 -7.71 5.63
C ASP A 39 2.82 -7.38 7.06
N ALA A 40 3.15 -6.18 7.54
CA ALA A 40 2.78 -5.73 8.88
C ALA A 40 1.27 -5.52 9.03
N GLN A 41 0.59 -5.12 7.95
CA GLN A 41 -0.85 -4.81 7.97
C GLN A 41 -1.71 -5.94 7.37
N LYS A 42 -1.14 -7.11 7.17
CA LYS A 42 -1.82 -8.24 6.52
C LYS A 42 -3.19 -8.55 7.15
N ALA A 43 -3.25 -8.62 8.47
CA ALA A 43 -4.50 -8.95 9.17
C ALA A 43 -5.59 -7.91 8.89
N ASN A 44 -5.25 -6.64 8.95
CA ASN A 44 -6.19 -5.54 8.66
C ASN A 44 -6.63 -5.55 7.21
N LEU A 45 -5.68 -5.63 6.28
CA LEU A 45 -5.98 -5.57 4.85
C LEU A 45 -6.79 -6.79 4.39
N ASP A 46 -6.47 -7.98 4.89
CA ASP A 46 -7.24 -9.19 4.58
C ASP A 46 -8.69 -9.04 5.05
N LYS A 47 -8.88 -8.57 6.28
CA LYS A 47 -10.21 -8.33 6.85
C LYS A 47 -11.00 -7.30 6.04
N TRP A 48 -10.39 -6.13 5.80
CA TRP A 48 -11.08 -5.01 5.12
C TRP A 48 -11.40 -5.32 3.66
N THR A 49 -10.53 -6.05 2.95
CA THR A 49 -10.80 -6.45 1.57
C THR A 49 -11.96 -7.44 1.49
N LYS A 50 -12.07 -8.36 2.44
CA LYS A 50 -13.22 -9.26 2.53
C LYS A 50 -14.52 -8.51 2.79
N GLU A 51 -14.49 -7.55 3.71
CA GLU A 51 -15.65 -6.72 4.02
C GLU A 51 -16.07 -5.86 2.81
N LEU A 52 -15.08 -5.39 2.03
CA LEU A 52 -15.34 -4.65 0.81
C LEU A 52 -16.06 -5.52 -0.23
N VAL A 53 -15.59 -6.75 -0.44
CA VAL A 53 -16.20 -7.72 -1.37
C VAL A 53 -17.62 -8.06 -0.94
N ASP A 54 -17.83 -8.25 0.35
CA ASP A 54 -19.12 -8.65 0.91
C ASP A 54 -20.10 -7.47 1.06
N ALA A 55 -19.70 -6.28 0.62
CA ALA A 55 -20.48 -5.05 0.72
C ALA A 55 -20.79 -4.65 2.18
N GLU A 56 -20.02 -5.14 3.13
CA GLU A 56 -20.12 -4.74 4.54
C GLU A 56 -19.36 -3.45 4.80
N LEU A 57 -18.49 -3.05 3.88
CA LEU A 57 -17.67 -1.86 3.96
C LEU A 57 -17.79 -1.12 2.63
N SER A 58 -18.14 0.16 2.66
CA SER A 58 -18.21 0.98 1.45
C SER A 58 -16.81 1.32 0.93
N LYS A 59 -16.72 1.78 -0.32
CA LYS A 59 -15.45 2.27 -0.89
C LYS A 59 -14.86 3.39 -0.04
N ASP A 60 -15.68 4.35 0.36
CA ASP A 60 -15.23 5.49 1.15
C ASP A 60 -14.71 5.04 2.51
N ASP A 61 -15.42 4.14 3.18
CA ASP A 61 -15.00 3.61 4.48
C ASP A 61 -13.71 2.80 4.36
N PHE A 62 -13.58 2.00 3.30
CA PHE A 62 -12.34 1.26 3.03
C PHE A 62 -11.16 2.22 2.86
N ALA A 63 -11.36 3.26 2.03
CA ALA A 63 -10.31 4.26 1.80
C ALA A 63 -9.92 4.98 3.09
N ASP A 64 -10.89 5.33 3.94
CA ASP A 64 -10.63 5.99 5.22
C ASP A 64 -9.84 5.09 6.17
N LEU A 65 -10.17 3.80 6.24
CA LEU A 65 -9.44 2.85 7.07
C LEU A 65 -7.99 2.70 6.61
N VAL A 66 -7.75 2.59 5.31
CA VAL A 66 -6.39 2.49 4.76
C VAL A 66 -5.60 3.77 5.05
N LYS A 67 -6.18 4.93 4.82
CA LYS A 67 -5.52 6.22 5.13
C LYS A 67 -5.22 6.35 6.63
N GLY A 68 -6.06 5.76 7.47
CA GLY A 68 -5.89 5.79 8.92
C GLY A 68 -4.67 5.04 9.42
N ILE A 69 -4.10 4.12 8.63
CA ILE A 69 -2.88 3.39 9.00
C ILE A 69 -1.63 3.92 8.29
N GLN A 70 -1.72 5.05 7.62
CA GLN A 70 -0.60 5.63 6.87
C GLN A 70 0.64 5.82 7.74
N ASP A 71 0.48 6.30 8.96
CA ASP A 71 1.59 6.58 9.87
C ASP A 71 2.30 5.31 10.34
N LEU A 72 1.69 4.15 10.17
CA LEU A 72 2.30 2.87 10.51
C LEU A 72 3.29 2.39 9.45
N ALA A 73 3.36 3.05 8.30
CA ALA A 73 4.40 2.81 7.30
C ALA A 73 5.71 3.43 7.76
N GLU A 74 6.58 2.64 8.36
CA GLU A 74 7.81 3.12 9.00
C GLU A 74 8.88 3.56 8.00
N LEU A 75 8.93 2.94 6.82
CA LEU A 75 9.86 3.27 5.73
C LEU A 75 11.33 3.22 6.16
N VAL A 76 11.69 2.16 6.86
CA VAL A 76 13.01 2.00 7.48
C VAL A 76 14.15 2.04 6.44
N ALA A 77 14.02 1.32 5.34
CA ALA A 77 15.07 1.26 4.31
C ALA A 77 15.25 2.62 3.62
N LEU A 78 14.15 3.33 3.36
CA LEU A 78 14.21 4.68 2.78
C LEU A 78 14.85 5.68 3.73
N LYS A 79 14.53 5.62 5.02
CA LYS A 79 15.14 6.47 6.05
C LYS A 79 16.65 6.21 6.14
N GLN A 80 17.07 4.96 6.16
CA GLN A 80 18.47 4.59 6.21
C GLN A 80 19.23 5.03 4.96
N ALA A 81 18.55 5.09 3.82
CA ALA A 81 19.13 5.59 2.58
C ALA A 81 19.22 7.13 2.51
N GLY A 82 18.67 7.83 3.51
CA GLY A 82 18.78 9.27 3.61
C GLY A 82 17.67 10.06 2.91
N LEU A 83 16.54 9.42 2.60
CA LEU A 83 15.44 10.12 1.93
C LEU A 83 14.86 11.19 2.85
N ALA A 84 14.65 12.41 2.30
CA ALA A 84 14.13 13.55 3.05
C ALA A 84 12.71 13.30 3.58
N ALA A 85 12.39 13.89 4.75
CA ALA A 85 11.10 13.70 5.42
C ALA A 85 9.90 14.01 4.53
N ALA A 86 9.96 15.10 3.75
CA ALA A 86 8.87 15.47 2.85
C ALA A 86 8.63 14.41 1.76
N ARG A 87 9.69 13.79 1.28
CA ARG A 87 9.58 12.71 0.27
C ARG A 87 9.08 11.41 0.89
N LEU A 88 9.46 11.13 2.14
CA LEU A 88 8.91 10.00 2.89
C LEU A 88 7.40 10.13 3.05
N ASP A 89 6.92 11.31 3.44
CA ASP A 89 5.48 11.57 3.58
C ASP A 89 4.75 11.47 2.26
N GLY A 90 5.33 11.98 1.19
CA GLY A 90 4.79 11.85 -0.16
C GLY A 90 4.66 10.38 -0.58
N PHE A 91 5.67 9.58 -0.29
CA PHE A 91 5.64 8.15 -0.60
C PHE A 91 4.57 7.41 0.23
N ARG A 92 4.43 7.75 1.51
CA ARG A 92 3.36 7.18 2.35
C ARG A 92 1.98 7.44 1.75
N THR A 93 1.71 8.67 1.35
CA THR A 93 0.44 9.03 0.71
C THR A 93 0.23 8.24 -0.58
N SER A 94 1.23 8.17 -1.42
CA SER A 94 1.17 7.41 -2.67
C SER A 94 0.96 5.92 -2.42
N LEU A 95 1.60 5.37 -1.39
CA LEU A 95 1.47 3.97 -1.00
C LEU A 95 0.04 3.65 -0.57
N MET A 96 -0.58 4.51 0.24
CA MET A 96 -1.98 4.33 0.65
C MET A 96 -2.93 4.40 -0.55
N ASN A 97 -2.73 5.36 -1.44
CA ASN A 97 -3.53 5.46 -2.66
C ASN A 97 -3.36 4.21 -3.54
N LEU A 98 -2.16 3.67 -3.62
CA LEU A 98 -1.90 2.44 -4.39
C LEU A 98 -2.65 1.24 -3.79
N VAL A 99 -2.65 1.11 -2.46
CA VAL A 99 -3.40 0.04 -1.78
C VAL A 99 -4.88 0.16 -2.10
N ILE A 100 -5.45 1.37 -2.00
CA ILE A 100 -6.86 1.63 -2.27
C ILE A 100 -7.20 1.30 -3.72
N ASP A 101 -6.44 1.83 -4.67
CA ASP A 101 -6.70 1.66 -6.10
C ASP A 101 -6.57 0.20 -6.52
N THR A 102 -5.57 -0.49 -6.01
CA THR A 102 -5.35 -1.92 -6.31
C THR A 102 -6.50 -2.76 -5.76
N ALA A 103 -6.96 -2.48 -4.55
CA ALA A 103 -8.08 -3.19 -3.95
C ALA A 103 -9.37 -2.99 -4.76
N PHE A 104 -9.65 -1.76 -5.19
CA PHE A 104 -10.84 -1.49 -6.03
C PHE A 104 -10.74 -2.20 -7.37
N LYS A 105 -9.57 -2.21 -7.97
CA LYS A 105 -9.34 -2.88 -9.25
C LYS A 105 -9.53 -4.39 -9.16
N VAL A 106 -9.05 -5.00 -8.09
CA VAL A 106 -9.08 -6.46 -7.90
C VAL A 106 -10.45 -6.95 -7.43
N PHE A 107 -11.07 -6.23 -6.49
CA PHE A 107 -12.28 -6.70 -5.81
C PHE A 107 -13.57 -6.11 -6.32
N LEU A 108 -13.51 -5.03 -7.06
CA LEU A 108 -14.67 -4.34 -7.61
C LEU A 108 -14.54 -4.17 -9.12
#